data_4909394da339ee98ea7495229bccc7a8
#
_entry.id   4909394da339ee98ea7495229bccc7a8
#
_cell.length_a   1.000
_cell.length_b   1.000
_cell.length_c   1.000
_cell.angle_alpha   90.00
_cell.angle_beta   90.00
_cell.angle_gamma   90.00
#
_symmetry.space_group_name_H-M   'P 1'
#
loop_
_entity.id
_entity.type
_entity.pdbx_description
1 polymer ?
#
loop_
_entity_poly.entity_id
_entity_poly.type
_entity_poly.pdbx_seq_one_letter_code
_entity_poly.pdbx_strand_id
1 'polypeptide(L)'
;MNTTLHRTAWMLALLFGLQGCRDGYPEGDEPLLPSAAEMSPEQRLEQLAVLGSDASPHQIWRYALQPGCRLQVEHRPRRWFSDAQSVEVGLERTEIRIDAVEDSEGEHFRVVARPGPPRTTADEVMLLDHGSWPDAVQFRALLLHLQKDCSDDRLGLDSDFARHLT
;
A
#
# COMPACT_ATOMS: atom_id res chain seq x y z
N MET A 1 2.59 -21.91 59.98
CA MET A 1 1.40 -21.16 59.56
C MET A 1 1.70 -20.22 58.38
N ASN A 2 2.23 -20.66 57.22
CA ASN A 2 2.56 -19.76 56.08
C ASN A 2 2.27 -20.36 54.69
N THR A 3 1.65 -21.54 54.63
CA THR A 3 1.45 -22.23 53.33
C THR A 3 0.13 -21.83 52.63
N THR A 4 -0.80 -21.21 53.32
CA THR A 4 -2.07 -20.74 52.73
C THR A 4 -1.96 -19.40 52.00
N LEU A 5 -1.06 -18.51 52.45
CA LEU A 5 -0.85 -17.21 51.81
C LEU A 5 -0.22 -17.30 50.41
N HIS A 6 0.65 -18.27 50.18
CA HIS A 6 1.29 -18.48 48.86
C HIS A 6 0.34 -19.05 47.81
N ARG A 7 -0.65 -19.83 48.18
CA ARG A 7 -1.62 -20.41 47.23
C ARG A 7 -2.61 -19.40 46.69
N THR A 8 -3.01 -18.42 47.52
CA THR A 8 -3.92 -17.34 47.08
C THR A 8 -3.24 -16.30 46.16
N ALA A 9 -1.93 -16.04 46.38
CA ALA A 9 -1.17 -15.12 45.53
C ALA A 9 -0.98 -15.66 44.09
N TRP A 10 -0.79 -16.97 43.94
CA TRP A 10 -0.65 -17.60 42.60
C TRP A 10 -1.96 -17.66 41.80
N MET A 11 -3.09 -17.82 42.47
CA MET A 11 -4.41 -17.79 41.82
C MET A 11 -4.79 -16.39 41.31
N LEU A 12 -4.39 -15.34 42.03
CA LEU A 12 -4.62 -13.95 41.60
C LEU A 12 -3.74 -13.56 40.42
N ALA A 13 -2.51 -14.02 40.32
CA ALA A 13 -1.61 -13.76 39.21
C ALA A 13 -2.09 -14.39 37.89
N LEU A 14 -2.75 -15.56 37.95
CA LEU A 14 -3.30 -16.23 36.78
C LEU A 14 -4.54 -15.54 36.21
N LEU A 15 -5.31 -14.82 37.03
CA LEU A 15 -6.50 -14.08 36.60
C LEU A 15 -6.15 -12.77 35.86
N PHE A 16 -5.00 -12.15 36.14
CA PHE A 16 -4.54 -10.95 35.42
C PHE A 16 -3.88 -11.25 34.07
N GLY A 17 -3.42 -12.49 33.82
CA GLY A 17 -2.77 -12.89 32.58
C GLY A 17 -3.69 -13.07 31.37
N LEU A 18 -5.00 -13.12 31.56
CA LEU A 18 -5.98 -13.40 30.49
C LEU A 18 -6.60 -12.14 29.85
N GLN A 19 -6.22 -10.95 30.29
CA GLN A 19 -6.75 -9.69 29.71
C GLN A 19 -5.92 -9.15 28.53
N GLY A 20 -4.84 -9.80 28.15
CA GLY A 20 -3.84 -9.29 27.19
C GLY A 20 -4.16 -9.42 25.71
N CYS A 21 -5.30 -9.96 25.29
CA CYS A 21 -5.60 -10.18 23.88
C CYS A 21 -6.85 -9.45 23.38
N ARG A 22 -7.23 -8.33 24.00
CA ARG A 22 -8.42 -7.59 23.60
C ARG A 22 -8.14 -6.38 22.69
N ASP A 23 -6.87 -6.02 22.53
CA ASP A 23 -6.45 -4.92 21.69
C ASP A 23 -6.12 -5.44 20.28
N GLY A 24 -7.04 -5.25 19.33
CA GLY A 24 -6.75 -5.52 17.92
C GLY A 24 -7.92 -6.05 17.09
N TYR A 25 -9.06 -6.36 17.67
CA TYR A 25 -10.26 -6.59 16.87
C TYR A 25 -11.08 -5.29 16.79
N PRO A 26 -11.47 -4.84 15.59
CA PRO A 26 -12.40 -3.72 15.46
C PRO A 26 -13.66 -4.05 16.26
N GLU A 27 -14.08 -3.12 17.14
CA GLU A 27 -15.35 -3.24 17.84
C GLU A 27 -16.45 -3.31 16.78
N GLY A 28 -17.34 -4.29 16.88
CA GLY A 28 -18.21 -4.87 15.86
C GLY A 28 -19.14 -3.95 15.04
N ASP A 29 -19.01 -2.62 15.14
CA ASP A 29 -19.76 -1.64 14.34
C ASP A 29 -18.87 -0.75 13.47
N GLU A 30 -17.55 -0.94 13.48
CA GLU A 30 -16.67 -0.19 12.60
C GLU A 30 -16.71 -0.82 11.18
N PRO A 31 -17.10 -0.06 10.14
CA PRO A 31 -17.18 -0.61 8.81
C PRO A 31 -15.77 -1.10 8.40
N LEU A 32 -15.65 -2.40 8.22
CA LEU A 32 -14.42 -2.98 7.70
C LEU A 32 -14.11 -2.34 6.34
N LEU A 33 -12.94 -1.72 6.22
CA LEU A 33 -12.48 -1.25 4.93
C LEU A 33 -12.44 -2.44 3.95
N PRO A 34 -12.97 -2.30 2.74
CA PRO A 34 -12.93 -3.37 1.75
C PRO A 34 -11.48 -3.78 1.49
N SER A 35 -11.25 -5.05 1.27
CA SER A 35 -9.93 -5.52 0.89
C SER A 35 -9.52 -4.95 -0.48
N ALA A 36 -8.22 -4.88 -0.75
CA ALA A 36 -7.72 -4.38 -2.04
C ALA A 36 -8.34 -5.12 -3.24
N ALA A 37 -8.74 -6.38 -3.08
CA ALA A 37 -9.39 -7.18 -4.11
C ALA A 37 -10.85 -6.76 -4.38
N GLU A 38 -11.55 -6.22 -3.37
CA GLU A 38 -12.96 -5.82 -3.44
C GLU A 38 -13.14 -4.37 -3.88
N MET A 39 -12.07 -3.56 -3.82
CA MET A 39 -12.08 -2.17 -4.24
C MET A 39 -12.15 -2.04 -5.77
N SER A 40 -12.87 -1.03 -6.25
CA SER A 40 -12.76 -0.61 -7.65
C SER A 40 -11.38 0.03 -7.94
N PRO A 41 -10.98 0.15 -9.22
CA PRO A 41 -9.73 0.84 -9.57
C PRO A 41 -9.67 2.27 -9.01
N GLU A 42 -10.77 3.01 -9.03
CA GLU A 42 -10.86 4.38 -8.51
C GLU A 42 -10.66 4.41 -6.99
N GLN A 43 -11.29 3.48 -6.26
CA GLN A 43 -11.12 3.36 -4.81
C GLN A 43 -9.67 3.01 -4.44
N ARG A 44 -9.01 2.16 -5.23
CA ARG A 44 -7.58 1.84 -5.03
C ARG A 44 -6.70 3.06 -5.25
N LEU A 45 -6.95 3.87 -6.29
CA LEU A 45 -6.20 5.11 -6.54
C LEU A 45 -6.40 6.13 -5.42
N GLU A 46 -7.61 6.27 -4.90
CA GLU A 46 -7.90 7.13 -3.76
C GLU A 46 -7.15 6.65 -2.50
N GLN A 47 -7.18 5.35 -2.22
CA GLN A 47 -6.47 4.77 -1.09
C GLN A 47 -4.95 4.92 -1.22
N LEU A 48 -4.37 4.80 -2.42
CA LEU A 48 -2.95 5.11 -2.67
C LEU A 48 -2.63 6.56 -2.31
N ALA A 49 -3.51 7.52 -2.65
CA ALA A 49 -3.31 8.93 -2.32
C ALA A 49 -3.38 9.19 -0.81
N VAL A 50 -4.26 8.51 -0.09
CA VAL A 50 -4.34 8.56 1.38
C VAL A 50 -3.03 8.04 1.97
N LEU A 51 -2.60 6.81 1.62
CA LEU A 51 -1.36 6.22 2.13
C LEU A 51 -0.13 7.08 1.82
N GLY A 52 -0.04 7.63 0.60
CA GLY A 52 1.06 8.53 0.23
C GLY A 52 1.10 9.82 1.05
N SER A 53 -0.08 10.37 1.35
CA SER A 53 -0.19 11.62 2.14
C SER A 53 0.08 11.38 3.62
N ASP A 54 -0.28 10.22 4.14
CA ASP A 54 -0.04 9.84 5.54
C ASP A 54 1.44 9.51 5.77
N ALA A 55 2.07 8.79 4.85
CA ALA A 55 3.49 8.47 4.89
C ALA A 55 4.38 9.73 4.81
N SER A 56 3.97 10.72 4.01
CA SER A 56 4.72 11.95 3.79
C SER A 56 3.85 13.19 4.07
N PRO A 57 3.63 13.59 5.33
CA PRO A 57 2.70 14.66 5.68
C PRO A 57 3.10 16.06 5.12
N HIS A 58 4.35 16.20 4.67
CA HIS A 58 4.85 17.42 4.01
C HIS A 58 4.67 17.43 2.49
N GLN A 59 4.16 16.34 1.92
CA GLN A 59 3.89 16.19 0.49
C GLN A 59 2.42 15.88 0.24
N ILE A 60 1.98 16.18 -0.96
CA ILE A 60 0.67 15.79 -1.48
C ILE A 60 0.92 14.86 -2.64
N TRP A 61 0.39 13.65 -2.54
CA TRP A 61 0.49 12.61 -3.54
C TRP A 61 -0.84 12.46 -4.28
N ARG A 62 -0.76 12.27 -5.58
CA ARG A 62 -1.90 11.96 -6.44
C ARG A 62 -1.53 10.86 -7.41
N TYR A 63 -2.46 9.95 -7.62
CA TYR A 63 -2.30 8.83 -8.53
C TYR A 63 -3.49 8.82 -9.50
N ALA A 64 -3.21 8.66 -10.79
CA ALA A 64 -4.22 8.55 -11.81
C ALA A 64 -3.84 7.44 -12.80
N LEU A 65 -4.80 6.62 -13.18
CA LEU A 65 -4.61 5.61 -14.20
C LEU A 65 -4.97 6.19 -15.56
N GLN A 66 -4.01 6.26 -16.45
CA GLN A 66 -4.16 6.75 -17.82
C GLN A 66 -4.44 5.59 -18.80
N PRO A 67 -5.01 5.86 -19.98
CA PRO A 67 -5.20 4.83 -21.01
C PRO A 67 -3.90 4.07 -21.31
N GLY A 68 -3.99 2.77 -21.55
CA GLY A 68 -2.83 1.90 -21.79
C GLY A 68 -2.09 1.55 -20.51
N CYS A 69 -2.82 1.51 -19.38
CA CYS A 69 -2.27 1.06 -18.09
C CYS A 69 -1.04 1.83 -17.60
N ARG A 70 -1.04 3.12 -17.85
CA ARG A 70 0.01 4.02 -17.38
C ARG A 70 -0.44 4.69 -16.07
N LEU A 71 0.29 4.42 -14.99
CA LEU A 71 0.09 5.11 -13.72
C LEU A 71 0.82 6.45 -13.76
N GLN A 72 0.07 7.52 -13.68
CA GLN A 72 0.59 8.87 -13.46
C GLN A 72 0.70 9.09 -11.96
N VAL A 73 1.89 9.45 -11.50
CA VAL A 73 2.19 9.79 -10.12
C VAL A 73 2.59 11.25 -10.08
N GLU A 74 1.86 12.04 -9.33
CA GLU A 74 2.15 13.44 -9.10
C GLU A 74 2.42 13.63 -7.62
N HIS A 75 3.52 14.25 -7.28
CA HIS A 75 3.79 14.66 -5.91
C HIS A 75 4.31 16.11 -5.86
N ARG A 76 3.94 16.82 -4.83
CA ARG A 76 4.39 18.19 -4.58
C ARG A 76 4.53 18.46 -3.09
N PRO A 77 5.48 19.30 -2.69
CA PRO A 77 5.54 19.79 -1.32
C PRO A 77 4.23 20.50 -0.93
N ARG A 78 3.77 20.32 0.31
CA ARG A 78 2.57 20.99 0.85
C ARG A 78 2.80 22.49 1.12
N ARG A 79 3.72 23.11 0.38
CA ARG A 79 4.03 24.53 0.47
C ARG A 79 3.25 25.30 -0.61
N TRP A 80 2.87 26.52 -0.26
CA TRP A 80 2.29 27.46 -1.22
C TRP A 80 3.31 27.76 -2.33
N PHE A 81 2.93 27.66 -3.59
CA PHE A 81 3.78 27.89 -4.78
C PHE A 81 4.92 26.87 -5.03
N SER A 82 4.72 25.61 -4.73
CA SER A 82 5.65 24.57 -5.16
C SER A 82 5.22 23.93 -6.46
N ASP A 83 6.17 23.70 -7.37
CA ASP A 83 5.93 22.94 -8.60
C ASP A 83 5.63 21.48 -8.28
N ALA A 84 4.66 20.91 -9.00
CA ALA A 84 4.37 19.50 -8.94
C ALA A 84 5.38 18.75 -9.82
N GLN A 85 5.89 17.64 -9.30
CA GLN A 85 6.64 16.69 -10.11
C GLN A 85 5.67 15.59 -10.56
N SER A 86 5.66 15.29 -11.84
CA SER A 86 4.83 14.25 -12.40
C SER A 86 5.68 13.26 -13.16
N VAL A 87 5.43 11.99 -12.94
CA VAL A 87 6.08 10.88 -13.63
C VAL A 87 5.02 9.87 -14.05
N GLU A 88 5.23 9.25 -15.21
CA GLU A 88 4.38 8.14 -15.68
C GLU A 88 5.15 6.83 -15.67
N VAL A 89 4.49 5.77 -15.22
CA VAL A 89 5.02 4.42 -15.25
C VAL A 89 3.99 3.46 -15.84
N GLY A 90 4.38 2.66 -16.84
CA GLY A 90 3.53 1.60 -17.37
C GLY A 90 3.47 0.45 -16.37
N LEU A 91 2.27 0.15 -15.85
CA LEU A 91 2.11 -0.91 -14.85
C LEU A 91 2.40 -2.31 -15.41
N GLU A 92 2.17 -2.51 -16.70
CA GLU A 92 2.45 -3.78 -17.34
C GLU A 92 3.95 -4.10 -17.33
N ARG A 93 4.29 -5.30 -16.94
CA ARG A 93 5.69 -5.75 -16.87
C ARG A 93 6.59 -4.91 -15.96
N THR A 94 5.99 -4.17 -15.02
CA THR A 94 6.71 -3.41 -14.03
C THR A 94 6.81 -4.21 -12.75
N GLU A 95 8.02 -4.36 -12.23
CA GLU A 95 8.26 -4.93 -10.90
C GLU A 95 7.98 -3.86 -9.85
N ILE A 96 7.14 -4.18 -8.87
CA ILE A 96 6.82 -3.31 -7.73
C ILE A 96 7.50 -3.87 -6.49
N ARG A 97 8.44 -3.11 -5.93
CA ARG A 97 9.27 -3.51 -4.80
C ARG A 97 9.05 -2.60 -3.60
N ILE A 98 9.34 -3.16 -2.43
CA ILE A 98 9.46 -2.42 -1.17
C ILE A 98 10.94 -2.44 -0.80
N ASP A 99 11.53 -1.27 -0.63
CA ASP A 99 12.90 -1.10 -0.19
C ASP A 99 12.91 -0.48 1.22
N ALA A 100 13.66 -1.06 2.13
CA ALA A 100 13.94 -0.47 3.44
C ALA A 100 15.03 0.59 3.29
N VAL A 101 14.82 1.73 3.92
CA VAL A 101 15.77 2.85 3.95
C VAL A 101 16.02 3.21 5.39
N GLU A 102 17.27 3.40 5.75
CA GLU A 102 17.70 3.86 7.06
C GLU A 102 18.43 5.21 6.88
N ASP A 103 17.91 6.23 7.53
CA ASP A 103 18.51 7.57 7.51
C ASP A 103 18.49 8.22 8.90
N SER A 104 18.71 9.54 8.97
CA SER A 104 18.72 10.28 10.22
C SER A 104 17.36 10.35 10.94
N GLU A 105 16.26 10.08 10.25
CA GLU A 105 14.90 10.07 10.80
C GLU A 105 14.51 8.68 11.28
N GLY A 106 15.28 7.65 10.93
CA GLY A 106 15.08 6.25 11.32
C GLY A 106 14.82 5.33 10.13
N GLU A 107 14.34 4.11 10.43
CA GLU A 107 13.96 3.15 9.39
C GLU A 107 12.59 3.51 8.83
N HIS A 108 12.51 3.60 7.50
CA HIS A 108 11.28 3.78 6.76
C HIS A 108 11.28 2.94 5.47
N PHE A 109 10.14 2.86 4.80
CA PHE A 109 9.97 2.02 3.62
C PHE A 109 9.56 2.84 2.42
N ARG A 110 10.14 2.49 1.26
CA ARG A 110 9.77 3.04 -0.05
C ARG A 110 9.12 1.99 -0.90
N VAL A 111 8.15 2.39 -1.71
CA VAL A 111 7.65 1.55 -2.81
C VAL A 111 8.14 2.14 -4.11
N VAL A 112 8.83 1.31 -4.88
CA VAL A 112 9.43 1.68 -6.16
C VAL A 112 8.89 0.81 -7.29
N ALA A 113 8.72 1.41 -8.46
CA ALA A 113 8.39 0.74 -9.70
C ALA A 113 9.63 0.67 -10.57
N ARG A 114 9.96 -0.54 -11.06
CA ARG A 114 11.05 -0.78 -12.00
C ARG A 114 10.49 -1.30 -13.33
N PRO A 115 10.44 -0.48 -14.37
CA PRO A 115 9.92 -0.89 -15.67
C PRO A 115 10.85 -1.90 -16.35
N GLY A 116 10.32 -3.06 -16.73
CA GLY A 116 11.03 -4.04 -17.56
C GLY A 116 12.22 -4.74 -16.90
N PRO A 117 13.08 -5.41 -17.67
CA PRO A 117 14.27 -6.04 -17.13
C PRO A 117 15.25 -4.97 -16.62
N PRO A 118 15.78 -5.14 -15.40
CA PRO A 118 16.58 -4.12 -14.74
C PRO A 118 17.85 -3.83 -15.53
N ARG A 119 17.93 -2.64 -16.13
CA ARG A 119 19.12 -2.20 -16.88
C ARG A 119 19.99 -1.25 -16.06
N THR A 120 19.37 -0.41 -15.24
CA THR A 120 20.08 0.52 -14.34
C THR A 120 19.15 0.96 -13.19
N THR A 121 19.72 1.38 -12.08
CA THR A 121 18.94 1.98 -10.96
C THR A 121 18.34 3.35 -11.31
N ALA A 122 18.77 3.96 -12.43
CA ALA A 122 18.25 5.25 -12.91
C ALA A 122 16.82 5.16 -13.47
N ASP A 123 16.33 3.95 -13.74
CA ASP A 123 15.00 3.73 -14.32
C ASP A 123 13.93 3.46 -13.24
N GLU A 124 14.27 3.54 -11.96
CA GLU A 124 13.32 3.34 -10.87
C GLU A 124 12.48 4.60 -10.63
N VAL A 125 11.18 4.38 -10.51
CA VAL A 125 10.21 5.43 -10.17
C VAL A 125 9.73 5.23 -8.75
N MET A 126 9.93 6.24 -7.91
CA MET A 126 9.43 6.24 -6.54
C MET A 126 7.91 6.47 -6.56
N LEU A 127 7.17 5.56 -5.93
CA LEU A 127 5.72 5.59 -5.84
C LEU A 127 5.22 5.96 -4.44
N LEU A 128 5.96 5.62 -3.40
CA LEU A 128 5.74 5.97 -2.00
C LEU A 128 7.08 6.22 -1.33
N ASP A 129 7.15 7.20 -0.45
CA ASP A 129 8.32 7.49 0.38
C ASP A 129 7.92 7.63 1.85
N HIS A 130 8.83 7.33 2.78
CA HIS A 130 8.65 7.45 4.23
C HIS A 130 7.47 6.65 4.82
N GLY A 131 7.01 5.58 4.14
CA GLY A 131 5.96 4.72 4.66
C GLY A 131 6.41 3.83 5.83
N SER A 132 5.46 3.47 6.70
CA SER A 132 5.66 2.34 7.61
C SER A 132 5.64 1.02 6.83
N TRP A 133 6.13 -0.08 7.42
CA TRP A 133 6.04 -1.39 6.78
C TRP A 133 4.60 -1.80 6.41
N PRO A 134 3.60 -1.68 7.29
CA PRO A 134 2.20 -1.96 6.94
C PRO A 134 1.69 -1.13 5.77
N ASP A 135 1.99 0.19 5.74
CA ASP A 135 1.57 1.09 4.67
C ASP A 135 2.19 0.70 3.33
N ALA A 136 3.49 0.40 3.32
CA ALA A 136 4.21 -0.02 2.12
C ALA A 136 3.66 -1.36 1.57
N VAL A 137 3.32 -2.32 2.45
CA VAL A 137 2.72 -3.60 2.05
C VAL A 137 1.32 -3.38 1.48
N GLN A 138 0.47 -2.57 2.13
CA GLN A 138 -0.86 -2.24 1.65
C GLN A 138 -0.79 -1.49 0.31
N PHE A 139 0.07 -0.50 0.21
CA PHE A 139 0.29 0.28 -1.00
C PHE A 139 0.69 -0.62 -2.18
N ARG A 140 1.66 -1.52 -1.96
CA ARG A 140 2.06 -2.51 -2.96
C ARG A 140 0.92 -3.43 -3.37
N ALA A 141 0.11 -3.90 -2.43
CA ALA A 141 -1.04 -4.76 -2.73
C ALA A 141 -2.06 -4.06 -3.64
N LEU A 142 -2.39 -2.78 -3.38
CA LEU A 142 -3.28 -1.98 -4.23
C LEU A 142 -2.74 -1.86 -5.65
N LEU A 143 -1.44 -1.59 -5.81
CA LEU A 143 -0.80 -1.50 -7.13
C LEU A 143 -0.81 -2.82 -7.89
N LEU A 144 -0.58 -3.94 -7.21
CA LEU A 144 -0.63 -5.27 -7.84
C LEU A 144 -2.04 -5.61 -8.33
N HIS A 145 -3.09 -5.18 -7.63
CA HIS A 145 -4.46 -5.33 -8.11
C HIS A 145 -4.75 -4.43 -9.31
N LEU A 146 -4.30 -3.18 -9.32
CA LEU A 146 -4.39 -2.32 -10.52
C LEU A 146 -3.65 -2.93 -11.72
N GLN A 147 -2.46 -3.48 -11.49
CA GLN A 147 -1.68 -4.17 -12.53
C GLN A 147 -2.41 -5.40 -13.09
N LYS A 148 -3.08 -6.15 -12.23
CA LYS A 148 -3.90 -7.29 -12.63
C LYS A 148 -5.09 -6.87 -13.48
N ASP A 149 -5.84 -5.85 -13.06
CA ASP A 149 -6.98 -5.31 -13.81
C ASP A 149 -6.55 -4.88 -15.23
N CYS A 150 -5.40 -4.23 -15.35
CA CYS A 150 -4.80 -3.87 -16.63
C CYS A 150 -4.54 -5.05 -17.55
N SER A 151 -4.11 -6.18 -16.98
CA SER A 151 -3.82 -7.40 -17.75
C SER A 151 -5.10 -8.09 -18.20
N ASP A 152 -6.14 -8.09 -17.34
CA ASP A 152 -7.42 -8.73 -17.61
C ASP A 152 -8.22 -7.98 -18.68
N ASP A 153 -8.20 -6.64 -18.69
CA ASP A 153 -8.86 -5.81 -19.72
C ASP A 153 -8.32 -6.10 -21.13
N ARG A 154 -7.02 -6.35 -21.28
CA ARG A 154 -6.44 -6.72 -22.58
C ARG A 154 -6.88 -8.08 -23.05
N LEU A 155 -6.96 -9.06 -22.16
CA LEU A 155 -7.44 -10.40 -22.49
C LEU A 155 -8.91 -10.36 -22.93
N GLY A 156 -9.72 -9.46 -22.37
CA GLY A 156 -11.11 -9.21 -22.77
C GLY A 156 -11.24 -8.66 -24.18
N LEU A 157 -10.43 -7.66 -24.54
CA LEU A 157 -10.46 -7.02 -25.87
C LEU A 157 -10.01 -7.98 -26.98
N ASP A 158 -8.99 -8.79 -26.75
CA ASP A 158 -8.52 -9.78 -27.74
C ASP A 158 -9.56 -10.88 -27.99
N SER A 159 -10.35 -11.27 -26.97
CA SER A 159 -11.39 -12.28 -27.12
C SER A 159 -12.59 -11.82 -27.95
N ASP A 160 -12.94 -10.54 -27.91
CA ASP A 160 -14.04 -9.96 -28.71
C ASP A 160 -13.61 -9.76 -30.17
N PHE A 161 -12.36 -9.39 -30.42
CA PHE A 161 -11.84 -9.28 -31.78
C PHE A 161 -11.80 -10.63 -32.51
N ALA A 162 -11.43 -11.70 -31.80
CA ALA A 162 -11.43 -13.06 -32.36
C ALA A 162 -12.83 -13.57 -32.72
N ARG A 163 -13.90 -13.16 -32.02
CA ARG A 163 -15.28 -13.55 -32.31
C ARG A 163 -15.86 -12.87 -33.52
N HIS A 164 -15.35 -11.74 -33.95
CA HIS A 164 -15.84 -11.00 -35.14
C HIS A 164 -15.17 -11.44 -36.44
N LEU A 165 -14.17 -12.34 -36.39
CA LEU A 165 -13.44 -12.85 -37.56
C LEU A 165 -13.88 -14.27 -37.99
N THR A 166 -14.85 -14.87 -37.33
CA THR A 166 -15.46 -16.16 -37.67
C THR A 166 -16.89 -15.98 -38.16
#